data_ea6d36d9372703383f2fe270054aca0d
#
_entry.id   ea6d36d9372703383f2fe270054aca0d
#
_cell.length_a   1.000
_cell.length_b   1.000
_cell.length_c   1.000
_cell.angle_alpha   90.00
_cell.angle_beta   90.00
_cell.angle_gamma   90.00
#
_symmetry.space_group_name_H-M   'P 1'
#
loop_
_entity.id
_entity.type
_entity.pdbx_description
1 polymer ?
#
loop_
_entity_poly.entity_id
_entity_poly.type
_entity_poly.pdbx_seq_one_letter_code
_entity_poly.pdbx_strand_id
1 'polypeptide(L)'
;MNLFEDNEKNDYFESDETQPEKKKEPKKPTLKPEDPKYWEESDDEFEHLYIHRKTRFKICLFGGLAIFLIWLISFIYIRMFQPYVTEATQYGYIETLYKEGDVFKTFEGVLLPYKSLMDTTRVYEGDFVFSTSDANIAATLKEMQFACKPVKVEYSIYHSRMPWRGCSHVIVTRVDSVNERDILPADRRPSYLHDSNQNNEPTGDQAVERTL
;
A
#
# COMPACT_ATOMS: atom_id res chain seq x y z
N MET A 1 72.97 46.20 -14.71
CA MET A 1 71.69 46.35 -13.93
C MET A 1 71.19 44.96 -13.81
N ASN A 2 71.68 44.23 -12.82
CA ASN A 2 71.46 42.82 -12.62
C ASN A 2 70.34 42.68 -11.60
N LEU A 3 69.27 42.08 -12.05
CA LEU A 3 68.09 41.73 -11.28
C LEU A 3 67.77 40.24 -11.47
N PHE A 4 68.52 39.41 -10.74
CA PHE A 4 68.18 38.01 -10.51
C PHE A 4 69.18 37.43 -9.50
N GLU A 5 68.88 37.66 -8.26
CA GLU A 5 69.41 36.84 -7.16
C GLU A 5 68.35 36.98 -6.06
N ASP A 6 67.59 35.87 -5.84
CA ASP A 6 67.38 35.28 -4.55
C ASP A 6 66.44 34.11 -4.73
N ASN A 7 67.06 32.99 -4.92
CA ASN A 7 66.41 31.70 -4.89
C ASN A 7 66.42 31.20 -3.45
N GLU A 8 65.47 31.64 -2.65
CA GLU A 8 65.22 31.04 -1.35
C GLU A 8 64.65 29.66 -1.56
N LYS A 9 65.50 28.67 -1.32
CA LYS A 9 65.12 27.29 -1.12
C LYS A 9 64.21 27.19 0.07
N ASN A 10 62.93 27.04 -0.18
CA ASN A 10 61.98 26.55 0.80
C ASN A 10 62.26 25.06 1.04
N ASP A 11 63.09 24.76 1.98
CA ASP A 11 63.24 23.45 2.59
C ASP A 11 62.01 23.13 3.41
N TYR A 12 60.97 22.65 2.76
CA TYR A 12 59.73 22.22 3.37
C TYR A 12 59.77 20.76 3.87
N PHE A 13 60.92 20.13 3.94
CA PHE A 13 61.07 18.73 4.28
C PHE A 13 61.95 18.43 5.49
N GLU A 14 62.11 19.37 6.39
CA GLU A 14 62.77 19.10 7.65
C GLU A 14 61.88 19.42 8.82
N SER A 15 60.81 18.64 8.96
CA SER A 15 60.09 18.48 10.22
C SER A 15 60.40 17.10 10.78
N ASP A 16 61.01 17.10 11.94
CA ASP A 16 61.23 15.98 12.83
C ASP A 16 60.11 14.96 12.82
N GLU A 17 60.17 14.00 11.97
CA GLU A 17 59.44 12.75 12.14
C GLU A 17 60.23 11.87 13.10
N THR A 18 59.84 11.95 14.34
CA THR A 18 60.02 10.87 15.30
C THR A 18 59.30 9.65 14.71
N GLN A 19 59.99 8.91 13.87
CA GLN A 19 59.50 7.62 13.40
C GLN A 19 59.25 6.73 14.61
N PRO A 20 58.01 6.24 14.79
CA PRO A 20 57.80 5.19 15.79
C PRO A 20 58.69 4.02 15.37
N GLU A 21 59.57 3.60 16.24
CA GLU A 21 60.38 2.41 16.08
C GLU A 21 59.51 1.29 15.56
N LYS A 22 59.65 0.96 14.28
CA LYS A 22 59.16 -0.29 13.72
C LYS A 22 59.76 -1.39 14.56
N LYS A 23 59.01 -1.96 15.49
CA LYS A 23 59.30 -3.24 16.11
C LYS A 23 59.73 -4.14 14.96
N LYS A 24 61.04 -4.44 14.90
CA LYS A 24 61.61 -5.44 13.97
C LYS A 24 60.83 -6.73 14.29
N GLU A 25 59.91 -7.08 13.42
CA GLU A 25 59.35 -8.40 13.45
C GLU A 25 60.49 -9.40 13.47
N PRO A 26 60.44 -10.40 14.37
CA PRO A 26 61.49 -11.42 14.39
C PRO A 26 61.52 -12.07 13.01
N LYS A 27 62.68 -11.91 12.30
CA LYS A 27 62.88 -12.59 11.03
C LYS A 27 62.64 -14.07 11.25
N LYS A 28 61.51 -14.58 10.73
CA LYS A 28 61.28 -16.03 10.71
C LYS A 28 62.50 -16.71 10.11
N PRO A 29 63.00 -17.79 10.71
CA PRO A 29 64.09 -18.53 10.14
C PRO A 29 63.68 -18.99 8.74
N THR A 30 64.50 -18.64 7.73
CA THR A 30 64.32 -19.11 6.35
C THR A 30 64.61 -20.58 6.33
N LEU A 31 63.53 -21.40 6.46
CA LEU A 31 63.61 -22.84 6.29
C LEU A 31 63.99 -23.17 4.86
N LYS A 32 64.92 -24.12 4.70
CA LYS A 32 65.35 -24.60 3.38
C LYS A 32 64.24 -25.50 2.82
N PRO A 33 64.09 -25.61 1.49
CA PRO A 33 63.05 -26.45 0.85
C PRO A 33 63.22 -27.95 1.11
N GLU A 34 64.32 -28.35 1.74
CA GLU A 34 64.63 -29.75 2.13
C GLU A 34 64.05 -30.11 3.50
N ASP A 35 63.63 -29.14 4.31
CA ASP A 35 63.02 -29.40 5.62
C ASP A 35 61.53 -29.71 5.48
N PRO A 36 61.02 -30.80 6.08
CA PRO A 36 59.62 -31.16 5.99
C PRO A 36 58.68 -30.09 6.54
N LYS A 37 59.11 -29.24 7.48
CA LYS A 37 58.38 -28.08 7.99
C LYS A 37 58.22 -26.94 6.99
N TYR A 38 59.01 -26.88 5.92
CA TYR A 38 58.90 -25.85 4.87
C TYR A 38 57.51 -25.92 4.17
N TRP A 39 57.03 -27.14 3.97
CA TRP A 39 55.75 -27.37 3.31
C TRP A 39 54.55 -27.20 4.26
N GLU A 40 54.73 -27.45 5.56
CA GLU A 40 53.70 -27.20 6.57
C GLU A 40 53.47 -25.69 6.80
N GLU A 41 54.58 -24.87 6.77
CA GLU A 41 54.47 -23.43 6.97
C GLU A 41 53.83 -22.69 5.78
N SER A 42 53.85 -23.27 4.59
CA SER A 42 53.19 -22.70 3.41
C SER A 42 51.67 -22.86 3.42
N ASP A 43 51.15 -23.85 4.14
CA ASP A 43 49.69 -24.08 4.24
C ASP A 43 49.02 -23.03 5.15
N ASP A 44 49.74 -22.52 6.16
CA ASP A 44 49.24 -21.50 7.08
C ASP A 44 49.01 -20.12 6.40
N GLU A 45 49.83 -19.77 5.38
CA GLU A 45 49.63 -18.52 4.62
C GLU A 45 48.33 -18.55 3.78
N PHE A 46 47.93 -19.72 3.31
CA PHE A 46 46.68 -19.89 2.55
C PHE A 46 45.44 -19.97 3.43
N GLU A 47 45.58 -20.33 4.69
CA GLU A 47 44.46 -20.38 5.64
C GLU A 47 43.82 -19.01 5.87
N HIS A 48 44.61 -17.93 5.94
CA HIS A 48 44.12 -16.56 6.04
C HIS A 48 43.24 -16.15 4.85
N LEU A 49 43.61 -16.57 3.65
CA LEU A 49 42.84 -16.29 2.43
C LEU A 49 41.52 -17.09 2.41
N TYR A 50 41.54 -18.31 2.92
CA TYR A 50 40.39 -19.19 2.95
C TYR A 50 39.36 -18.76 3.99
N ILE A 51 39.80 -18.33 5.17
CA ILE A 51 38.93 -17.80 6.23
C ILE A 51 38.25 -16.51 5.77
N HIS A 52 38.98 -15.61 5.08
CA HIS A 52 38.43 -14.37 4.56
C HIS A 52 37.32 -14.60 3.49
N ARG A 53 37.51 -15.60 2.66
CA ARG A 53 36.54 -15.99 1.62
C ARG A 53 35.25 -16.56 2.24
N LYS A 54 35.36 -17.42 3.26
CA LYS A 54 34.21 -17.97 3.99
C LYS A 54 33.43 -16.88 4.72
N THR A 55 34.09 -15.90 5.33
CA THR A 55 33.44 -14.80 6.03
C THR A 55 32.70 -13.88 5.07
N ARG A 56 33.29 -13.53 3.94
CA ARG A 56 32.65 -12.73 2.89
C ARG A 56 31.45 -13.44 2.31
N PHE A 57 31.54 -14.76 2.09
CA PHE A 57 30.41 -15.56 1.62
C PHE A 57 29.26 -15.57 2.62
N LYS A 58 29.52 -15.73 3.93
CA LYS A 58 28.52 -15.62 4.99
C LYS A 58 27.86 -14.25 5.02
N ILE A 59 28.63 -13.17 4.92
CA ILE A 59 28.10 -11.79 4.89
C ILE A 59 27.20 -11.58 3.66
N CYS A 60 27.63 -12.02 2.48
CA CYS A 60 26.81 -11.95 1.27
C CYS A 60 25.53 -12.79 1.37
N LEU A 61 25.60 -13.98 1.98
CA LEU A 61 24.46 -14.85 2.17
C LEU A 61 23.43 -14.23 3.15
N PHE A 62 23.90 -13.75 4.30
CA PHE A 62 23.03 -13.07 5.28
C PHE A 62 22.47 -11.75 4.74
N GLY A 63 23.29 -10.97 4.03
CA GLY A 63 22.84 -9.75 3.36
C GLY A 63 21.78 -10.03 2.29
N GLY A 64 22.02 -11.02 1.45
CA GLY A 64 21.04 -11.46 0.44
C GLY A 64 19.74 -11.98 1.06
N LEU A 65 19.85 -12.77 2.15
CA LEU A 65 18.68 -13.25 2.89
C LEU A 65 17.88 -12.09 3.50
N ALA A 66 18.56 -11.10 4.08
CA ALA A 66 17.91 -9.93 4.66
C ALA A 66 17.15 -9.11 3.60
N ILE A 67 17.76 -8.87 2.46
CA ILE A 67 17.11 -8.17 1.33
C ILE A 67 15.90 -8.96 0.84
N PHE A 68 16.05 -10.29 0.71
CA PHE A 68 14.93 -11.15 0.30
C PHE A 68 13.77 -11.11 1.30
N LEU A 69 14.05 -11.12 2.61
CA LEU A 69 13.02 -11.02 3.64
C LEU A 69 12.29 -9.66 3.61
N ILE A 70 13.04 -8.56 3.42
CA ILE A 70 12.45 -7.23 3.30
C ILE A 70 11.53 -7.17 2.06
N TRP A 71 11.97 -7.70 0.94
CA TRP A 71 11.18 -7.78 -0.28
C TRP A 71 9.91 -8.62 -0.08
N LEU A 72 10.02 -9.78 0.57
CA LEU A 72 8.91 -10.68 0.87
C LEU A 72 7.88 -10.01 1.79
N ILE A 73 8.33 -9.35 2.85
CA ILE A 73 7.45 -8.61 3.78
C ILE A 73 6.73 -7.47 3.04
N SER A 74 7.46 -6.72 2.22
CA SER A 74 6.87 -5.65 1.40
C SER A 74 5.83 -6.19 0.42
N PHE A 75 6.12 -7.30 -0.24
CA PHE A 75 5.19 -7.95 -1.16
C PHE A 75 3.90 -8.41 -0.46
N ILE A 76 4.04 -9.07 0.72
CA ILE A 76 2.89 -9.49 1.52
C ILE A 76 2.08 -8.26 1.96
N TYR A 77 2.75 -7.19 2.42
CA TYR A 77 2.08 -5.97 2.85
C TYR A 77 1.23 -5.37 1.74
N ILE A 78 1.78 -5.17 0.56
CA ILE A 78 1.06 -4.63 -0.59
C ILE A 78 -0.12 -5.53 -0.95
N ARG A 79 0.10 -6.84 -1.01
CA ARG A 79 -0.93 -7.81 -1.40
C ARG A 79 -2.10 -7.89 -0.42
N MET A 80 -1.84 -7.72 0.86
CA MET A 80 -2.85 -7.90 1.91
C MET A 80 -3.55 -6.60 2.31
N PHE A 81 -2.83 -5.48 2.34
CA PHE A 81 -3.36 -4.24 2.90
C PHE A 81 -3.83 -3.23 1.86
N GLN A 82 -3.28 -3.27 0.66
CA GLN A 82 -3.69 -2.32 -0.37
C GLN A 82 -4.90 -2.84 -1.17
N PRO A 83 -5.94 -2.02 -1.32
CA PRO A 83 -7.04 -2.33 -2.23
C PRO A 83 -6.55 -2.21 -3.68
N TYR A 84 -7.05 -3.06 -4.56
CA TYR A 84 -6.78 -2.95 -6.00
C TYR A 84 -7.87 -2.19 -6.75
N VAL A 85 -9.05 -2.02 -6.11
CA VAL A 85 -10.12 -1.13 -6.57
C VAL A 85 -10.49 -0.23 -5.42
N THR A 86 -10.54 1.08 -5.67
CA THR A 86 -10.92 2.11 -4.70
C THR A 86 -12.04 2.96 -5.27
N GLU A 87 -12.86 3.54 -4.39
CA GLU A 87 -13.91 4.51 -4.76
C GLU A 87 -14.92 3.99 -5.80
N ALA A 88 -15.06 2.67 -5.89
CA ALA A 88 -16.09 2.09 -6.74
C ALA A 88 -17.48 2.32 -6.10
N THR A 89 -18.46 2.60 -6.92
CA THR A 89 -19.82 2.91 -6.43
C THR A 89 -20.83 1.91 -6.98
N GLN A 90 -21.76 1.49 -6.12
CA GLN A 90 -22.87 0.63 -6.48
C GLN A 90 -24.17 1.19 -5.92
N TYR A 91 -25.22 1.15 -6.72
CA TYR A 91 -26.57 1.53 -6.33
C TYR A 91 -27.42 0.29 -6.14
N GLY A 92 -28.24 0.27 -5.10
CA GLY A 92 -29.14 -0.87 -4.86
C GLY A 92 -29.95 -0.75 -3.59
N TYR A 93 -30.59 -1.84 -3.23
CA TYR A 93 -31.34 -1.99 -1.98
C TYR A 93 -30.63 -2.99 -1.08
N ILE A 94 -30.63 -2.72 0.21
CA ILE A 94 -30.06 -3.66 1.20
C ILE A 94 -31.07 -4.76 1.44
N GLU A 95 -30.71 -5.99 1.11
CA GLU A 95 -31.51 -7.18 1.34
C GLU A 95 -31.35 -7.68 2.77
N THR A 96 -30.09 -7.97 3.14
CA THR A 96 -29.76 -8.46 4.48
C THR A 96 -28.55 -7.72 5.04
N LEU A 97 -28.55 -7.53 6.36
CA LEU A 97 -27.42 -7.01 7.12
C LEU A 97 -27.36 -7.72 8.47
N TYR A 98 -26.25 -8.37 8.74
CA TYR A 98 -26.04 -9.11 9.98
C TYR A 98 -24.64 -8.87 10.52
N LYS A 99 -24.42 -9.24 11.77
CA LYS A 99 -23.12 -9.13 12.42
C LYS A 99 -22.50 -10.50 12.54
N GLU A 100 -21.31 -10.67 12.01
CA GLU A 100 -20.60 -11.94 12.00
C GLU A 100 -19.16 -11.78 12.56
N GLY A 101 -18.56 -12.88 12.99
CA GLY A 101 -17.19 -12.98 13.46
C GLY A 101 -17.10 -13.40 14.93
N ASP A 102 -16.12 -14.23 15.23
CA ASP A 102 -15.86 -14.75 16.58
C ASP A 102 -15.08 -13.74 17.43
N VAL A 103 -13.88 -13.40 16.98
CA VAL A 103 -12.97 -12.46 17.67
C VAL A 103 -13.19 -11.04 17.20
N PHE A 104 -13.20 -10.85 15.89
CA PHE A 104 -13.44 -9.55 15.25
C PHE A 104 -14.86 -9.58 14.68
N LYS A 105 -15.72 -8.75 15.24
CA LYS A 105 -17.12 -8.66 14.82
C LYS A 105 -17.25 -7.60 13.74
N THR A 106 -17.55 -8.03 12.52
CA THR A 106 -17.80 -7.19 11.36
C THR A 106 -19.26 -7.29 10.93
N PHE A 107 -19.73 -6.33 10.18
CA PHE A 107 -21.08 -6.34 9.62
C PHE A 107 -20.98 -6.84 8.18
N GLU A 108 -21.72 -7.89 7.89
CA GLU A 108 -21.83 -8.50 6.57
C GLU A 108 -23.21 -8.19 5.99
N GLY A 109 -23.23 -7.84 4.73
CA GLY A 109 -24.50 -7.50 4.07
C GLY A 109 -24.56 -7.96 2.63
N VAL A 110 -25.78 -8.03 2.16
CA VAL A 110 -26.11 -8.32 0.77
C VAL A 110 -26.87 -7.13 0.21
N LEU A 111 -26.37 -6.58 -0.88
CA LEU A 111 -27.01 -5.52 -1.62
C LEU A 111 -27.52 -6.06 -2.94
N LEU A 112 -28.77 -5.80 -3.23
CA LEU A 112 -29.40 -6.11 -4.50
C LEU A 112 -29.16 -4.94 -5.47
N PRO A 113 -28.31 -5.13 -6.50
CA PRO A 113 -27.95 -4.04 -7.40
C PRO A 113 -29.18 -3.55 -8.19
N TYR A 114 -29.37 -2.25 -8.27
CA TYR A 114 -30.48 -1.65 -8.99
C TYR A 114 -30.53 -2.06 -10.46
N LYS A 115 -29.37 -2.25 -11.07
CA LYS A 115 -29.22 -2.74 -12.45
C LYS A 115 -29.84 -4.12 -12.63
N SER A 116 -29.73 -5.00 -11.64
CA SER A 116 -30.30 -6.36 -11.68
C SER A 116 -31.82 -6.35 -11.57
N LEU A 117 -32.38 -5.36 -10.88
CA LEU A 117 -33.85 -5.19 -10.75
C LEU A 117 -34.51 -4.70 -12.03
N MET A 118 -33.77 -3.92 -12.85
CA MET A 118 -34.33 -3.34 -14.08
C MET A 118 -34.24 -4.26 -15.30
N ASP A 119 -33.41 -5.27 -15.27
CA ASP A 119 -33.18 -6.14 -16.40
C ASP A 119 -33.81 -7.52 -16.17
N THR A 120 -35.05 -7.67 -16.57
CA THR A 120 -35.81 -8.93 -16.45
C THR A 120 -35.32 -10.04 -17.38
N THR A 121 -34.47 -9.71 -18.34
CA THR A 121 -33.94 -10.66 -19.35
C THR A 121 -32.58 -11.21 -18.98
N ARG A 122 -31.90 -10.60 -18.05
CA ARG A 122 -30.59 -11.06 -17.58
C ARG A 122 -30.74 -12.18 -16.55
N VAL A 123 -29.92 -13.20 -16.72
CA VAL A 123 -29.66 -14.16 -15.65
C VAL A 123 -29.07 -13.40 -14.46
N TYR A 124 -29.64 -13.61 -13.29
CA TYR A 124 -29.18 -13.00 -12.03
C TYR A 124 -27.68 -13.24 -11.85
N GLU A 125 -26.88 -12.19 -11.88
CA GLU A 125 -25.41 -12.27 -11.81
C GLU A 125 -24.87 -12.48 -10.39
N GLY A 126 -25.74 -12.78 -9.43
CA GLY A 126 -25.39 -12.99 -8.03
C GLY A 126 -25.51 -11.75 -7.16
N ASP A 127 -25.55 -11.99 -5.88
CA ASP A 127 -25.68 -10.95 -4.86
C ASP A 127 -24.39 -10.16 -4.70
N PHE A 128 -24.51 -8.86 -4.51
CA PHE A 128 -23.39 -8.03 -4.14
C PHE A 128 -23.15 -8.16 -2.63
N VAL A 129 -22.26 -9.08 -2.25
CA VAL A 129 -21.89 -9.34 -0.87
C VAL A 129 -20.79 -8.38 -0.45
N PHE A 130 -20.99 -7.70 0.67
CA PHE A 130 -20.04 -6.73 1.20
C PHE A 130 -19.85 -6.86 2.70
N SER A 131 -18.73 -6.33 3.18
CA SER A 131 -18.43 -6.22 4.61
C SER A 131 -18.18 -4.77 4.99
N THR A 132 -18.45 -4.42 6.25
CA THR A 132 -17.98 -3.17 6.85
C THR A 132 -17.60 -3.38 8.31
N SER A 133 -16.50 -2.77 8.74
CA SER A 133 -16.09 -2.76 10.13
C SER A 133 -16.60 -1.54 10.90
N ASP A 134 -17.11 -0.53 10.19
CA ASP A 134 -17.59 0.71 10.78
C ASP A 134 -19.05 0.56 11.26
N ALA A 135 -19.25 0.77 12.56
CA ALA A 135 -20.58 0.69 13.19
C ALA A 135 -21.53 1.81 12.72
N ASN A 136 -21.01 2.99 12.35
CA ASN A 136 -21.83 4.10 11.87
C ASN A 136 -22.39 3.78 10.48
N ILE A 137 -21.54 3.27 9.60
CA ILE A 137 -21.95 2.82 8.26
C ILE A 137 -23.01 1.71 8.40
N ALA A 138 -22.78 0.74 9.27
CA ALA A 138 -23.72 -0.35 9.50
C ALA A 138 -25.06 0.14 10.06
N ALA A 139 -25.06 1.14 10.94
CA ALA A 139 -26.31 1.74 11.46
C ALA A 139 -27.09 2.43 10.34
N THR A 140 -26.42 3.21 9.48
CA THR A 140 -27.04 3.86 8.34
C THR A 140 -27.61 2.85 7.34
N LEU A 141 -26.84 1.78 7.03
CA LEU A 141 -27.31 0.70 6.16
C LEU A 141 -28.56 0.02 6.73
N LYS A 142 -28.59 -0.21 8.05
CA LYS A 142 -29.73 -0.81 8.73
C LYS A 142 -30.96 0.09 8.69
N GLU A 143 -30.78 1.39 8.88
CA GLU A 143 -31.86 2.38 8.74
C GLU A 143 -32.45 2.38 7.33
N MET A 144 -31.57 2.38 6.31
CA MET A 144 -32.01 2.33 4.92
C MET A 144 -32.69 1.00 4.57
N GLN A 145 -32.23 -0.11 5.13
CA GLN A 145 -32.88 -1.41 5.00
C GLN A 145 -34.33 -1.38 5.53
N PHE A 146 -34.53 -0.88 6.76
CA PHE A 146 -35.84 -0.77 7.35
C PHE A 146 -36.76 0.20 6.61
N ALA A 147 -36.22 1.28 6.08
CA ALA A 147 -36.96 2.26 5.32
C ALA A 147 -37.22 1.82 3.86
N CYS A 148 -36.67 0.67 3.42
CA CYS A 148 -36.72 0.20 2.04
C CYS A 148 -36.25 1.28 1.04
N LYS A 149 -35.26 2.07 1.41
CA LYS A 149 -34.72 3.14 0.56
C LYS A 149 -33.51 2.66 -0.24
N PRO A 150 -33.40 3.13 -1.48
CA PRO A 150 -32.20 2.85 -2.26
C PRO A 150 -30.99 3.56 -1.68
N VAL A 151 -29.85 2.89 -1.73
CA VAL A 151 -28.57 3.37 -1.23
C VAL A 151 -27.53 3.42 -2.34
N LYS A 152 -26.64 4.39 -2.24
CA LYS A 152 -25.37 4.42 -2.96
C LYS A 152 -24.30 4.00 -1.99
N VAL A 153 -23.64 2.88 -2.26
CA VAL A 153 -22.50 2.42 -1.50
C VAL A 153 -21.21 2.69 -2.27
N GLU A 154 -20.24 3.26 -1.59
CA GLU A 154 -18.87 3.38 -2.07
C GLU A 154 -18.04 2.29 -1.41
N TYR A 155 -17.29 1.56 -2.22
CA TYR A 155 -16.58 0.39 -1.75
C TYR A 155 -15.18 0.26 -2.34
N SER A 156 -14.36 -0.47 -1.63
CA SER A 156 -13.02 -0.86 -2.05
C SER A 156 -12.92 -2.38 -2.11
N ILE A 157 -12.19 -2.90 -3.09
CA ILE A 157 -11.97 -4.34 -3.24
C ILE A 157 -10.53 -4.67 -2.90
N TYR A 158 -10.37 -5.70 -2.07
CA TYR A 158 -9.07 -6.18 -1.62
C TYR A 158 -8.78 -7.57 -2.17
N HIS A 159 -7.51 -7.87 -2.39
CA HIS A 159 -7.10 -9.20 -2.83
C HIS A 159 -7.31 -10.27 -1.75
N SER A 160 -7.18 -9.89 -0.49
CA SER A 160 -7.20 -10.82 0.63
C SER A 160 -8.28 -10.45 1.65
N ARG A 161 -8.95 -11.48 2.15
CA ARG A 161 -9.89 -11.35 3.28
C ARG A 161 -9.09 -11.26 4.57
N MET A 162 -9.49 -10.35 5.46
CA MET A 162 -8.86 -10.18 6.77
C MET A 162 -9.93 -10.26 7.86
N PRO A 163 -9.71 -11.06 8.92
CA PRO A 163 -10.74 -11.28 9.96
C PRO A 163 -11.24 -9.98 10.60
N TRP A 164 -10.38 -8.97 10.72
CA TRP A 164 -10.74 -7.68 11.31
C TRP A 164 -11.41 -6.71 10.33
N ARG A 165 -11.40 -7.00 9.04
CA ARG A 165 -11.97 -6.16 7.98
C ARG A 165 -13.33 -6.68 7.53
N GLY A 166 -13.51 -7.99 7.47
CA GLY A 166 -14.73 -8.66 7.06
C GLY A 166 -14.49 -9.98 6.33
N CYS A 167 -15.57 -10.71 6.16
CA CYS A 167 -15.56 -11.98 5.45
C CYS A 167 -15.58 -11.82 3.92
N SER A 168 -16.01 -10.65 3.43
CA SER A 168 -16.02 -10.33 1.99
C SER A 168 -14.72 -9.66 1.54
N HIS A 169 -14.42 -9.73 0.24
CA HIS A 169 -13.37 -8.94 -0.41
C HIS A 169 -13.79 -7.48 -0.64
N VAL A 170 -15.09 -7.23 -0.67
CA VAL A 170 -15.71 -5.93 -0.91
C VAL A 170 -15.97 -5.26 0.43
N ILE A 171 -15.31 -4.13 0.67
CA ILE A 171 -15.44 -3.38 1.91
C ILE A 171 -16.12 -2.05 1.62
N VAL A 172 -17.26 -1.82 2.24
CA VAL A 172 -17.99 -0.56 2.14
C VAL A 172 -17.31 0.48 3.02
N THR A 173 -16.95 1.59 2.40
CA THR A 173 -16.26 2.72 3.04
C THR A 173 -17.18 3.91 3.27
N ARG A 174 -18.22 4.05 2.46
CA ARG A 174 -19.18 5.14 2.57
C ARG A 174 -20.57 4.72 2.08
N VAL A 175 -21.59 5.32 2.67
CA VAL A 175 -22.99 5.09 2.31
C VAL A 175 -23.72 6.42 2.24
N ASP A 176 -24.40 6.65 1.14
CA ASP A 176 -25.25 7.80 0.93
C ASP A 176 -26.68 7.34 0.60
N SER A 177 -27.68 8.01 1.14
CA SER A 177 -29.07 7.78 0.72
C SER A 177 -29.29 8.47 -0.63
N VAL A 178 -29.97 7.81 -1.53
CA VAL A 178 -30.20 8.32 -2.88
C VAL A 178 -31.70 8.28 -3.19
N ASN A 179 -32.17 9.27 -3.92
CA ASN A 179 -33.52 9.22 -4.44
C ASN A 179 -33.55 8.36 -5.72
N GLU A 180 -34.65 7.63 -5.93
CA GLU A 180 -34.81 6.81 -7.15
C GLU A 180 -34.61 7.62 -8.45
N ARG A 181 -34.90 8.92 -8.40
CA ARG A 181 -34.71 9.83 -9.54
C ARG A 181 -33.27 9.97 -9.97
N ASP A 182 -32.33 9.88 -9.05
CA ASP A 182 -30.91 10.09 -9.31
C ASP A 182 -30.23 8.83 -9.84
N ILE A 183 -30.87 7.68 -9.67
CA ILE A 183 -30.37 6.38 -10.11
C ILE A 183 -30.70 6.11 -11.58
N LEU A 184 -31.90 6.54 -12.00
CA LEU A 184 -32.37 6.29 -13.35
C LEU A 184 -31.86 7.34 -14.34
N PRO A 185 -31.25 6.94 -15.45
CA PRO A 185 -31.01 7.85 -16.56
C PRO A 185 -32.34 8.48 -17.03
N ALA A 186 -32.24 9.73 -17.47
CA ALA A 186 -33.42 10.56 -17.77
C ALA A 186 -34.39 9.90 -18.80
N ASP A 187 -33.86 9.10 -19.71
CA ASP A 187 -34.59 8.35 -20.76
C ASP A 187 -35.43 7.19 -20.22
N ARG A 188 -35.08 6.68 -19.03
CA ARG A 188 -35.73 5.55 -18.37
C ARG A 188 -36.56 5.93 -17.14
N ARG A 189 -36.73 7.23 -16.89
CA ARG A 189 -37.51 7.70 -15.76
C ARG A 189 -38.98 7.46 -16.06
N PRO A 190 -39.74 6.79 -15.15
CA PRO A 190 -41.18 6.68 -15.29
C PRO A 190 -41.85 8.06 -15.26
N SER A 191 -42.91 8.24 -16.05
CA SER A 191 -43.60 9.52 -16.22
C SER A 191 -44.08 10.17 -14.92
N TYR A 192 -44.40 9.36 -13.91
CA TYR A 192 -44.84 9.87 -12.60
C TYR A 192 -43.70 10.54 -11.79
N LEU A 193 -42.45 10.32 -12.15
CA LEU A 193 -41.31 10.99 -11.55
C LEU A 193 -40.95 12.33 -12.24
N HIS A 194 -41.55 12.56 -13.41
CA HIS A 194 -41.26 13.76 -14.19
C HIS A 194 -42.05 15.00 -13.74
N ASP A 195 -43.27 14.78 -13.18
CA ASP A 195 -44.22 15.88 -12.87
C ASP A 195 -43.95 16.60 -11.53
N SER A 196 -43.15 16.03 -10.64
CA SER A 196 -42.98 16.60 -9.30
C SER A 196 -41.93 17.72 -9.17
N ASN A 197 -41.23 18.06 -10.22
CA ASN A 197 -40.16 19.08 -10.18
C ASN A 197 -40.57 20.42 -10.85
N GLN A 198 -41.73 20.48 -11.53
CA GLN A 198 -42.16 21.73 -12.18
C GLN A 198 -42.88 22.70 -11.24
N ASN A 199 -43.24 22.29 -10.03
CA ASN A 199 -43.98 23.14 -9.11
C ASN A 199 -43.13 23.95 -8.12
N ASN A 200 -41.79 23.91 -8.23
CA ASN A 200 -40.90 24.65 -7.34
C ASN A 200 -40.03 25.71 -8.07
N GLU A 201 -40.39 26.14 -9.27
CA GLU A 201 -39.85 27.41 -9.75
C GLU A 201 -40.63 28.53 -9.06
N PRO A 202 -39.95 29.42 -8.29
CA PRO A 202 -40.59 30.63 -7.78
C PRO A 202 -40.93 31.51 -8.99
N THR A 203 -42.22 31.69 -9.21
CA THR A 203 -42.72 32.67 -10.18
C THR A 203 -42.20 34.02 -9.79
N GLY A 204 -41.09 34.44 -10.46
CA GLY A 204 -40.53 35.72 -10.29
C GLY A 204 -41.49 36.81 -10.71
N ASP A 205 -41.68 37.75 -9.84
CA ASP A 205 -42.39 39.02 -9.89
C ASP A 205 -42.56 39.60 -11.29
N GLN A 206 -43.81 39.59 -11.76
CA GLN A 206 -44.22 40.59 -12.75
C GLN A 206 -44.53 41.88 -11.99
N ALA A 207 -43.54 42.75 -11.93
CA ALA A 207 -43.76 44.16 -11.58
C ALA A 207 -44.71 44.75 -12.63
N VAL A 208 -45.92 44.97 -12.23
CA VAL A 208 -46.87 45.82 -12.98
C VAL A 208 -46.48 47.27 -12.79
N GLU A 209 -45.83 47.81 -13.76
CA GLU A 209 -45.60 49.25 -13.93
C GLU A 209 -46.92 49.88 -14.42
N ARG A 210 -47.68 50.51 -13.51
CA ARG A 210 -48.77 51.40 -13.83
C ARG A 210 -48.22 52.80 -13.91
N THR A 211 -48.04 53.27 -15.11
CA THR A 211 -47.96 54.69 -15.42
C THR A 211 -49.29 55.37 -15.30
N LEU A 212 -49.33 56.47 -14.58
CA LEU A 212 -50.19 57.57 -14.74
C LEU A 212 -49.39 58.75 -15.25
#